data_421e2ba036357170d52115d3f4dff134
#
_entry.id   421e2ba036357170d52115d3f4dff134
#
_cell.length_a   1.000
_cell.length_b   1.000
_cell.length_c   1.000
_cell.angle_alpha   90.00
_cell.angle_beta   90.00
_cell.angle_gamma   90.00
#
_symmetry.space_group_name_H-M   'P 1'
#
loop_
_entity.id
_entity.type
_entity.pdbx_description
1 polymer ?
#
loop_
_entity_poly.entity_id
_entity_poly.type
_entity_poly.pdbx_seq_one_letter_code
_entity_poly.pdbx_strand_id
1 'polypeptide(L)'
;MQRYLRLILTIMAAIPAGSGAQTPPPAIEGPVYVATYVEVVPTAADEGAALLKQYRDASRKDAGNQRMELVQELGRPSRFAVLAIWQDQKAFELHANKALREKLKPIQAAPFDDRVHSGLAVAAKDALRRSAVVVLTHVDVPPPFKDTTISLLQQLSEASRKEAGNQRFEVQQQASRPNHFTVVELWADKKAYDAHVMAGHTRQFRDKLGPMSGALYDERLYQPLE
;
A
#
# COMPACT_ATOMS: atom_id res chain seq x y z
N MET A 1 -38.00 -66.71 20.79
CA MET A 1 -36.75 -65.89 20.79
C MET A 1 -36.88 -64.84 19.73
N GLN A 2 -37.39 -63.64 20.11
CA GLN A 2 -37.61 -62.50 19.22
C GLN A 2 -36.41 -61.53 19.35
N ARG A 3 -35.66 -61.32 18.26
CA ARG A 3 -34.56 -60.34 18.18
C ARG A 3 -35.13 -58.98 17.75
N TYR A 4 -35.11 -58.02 18.62
CA TYR A 4 -35.42 -56.60 18.29
C TYR A 4 -34.19 -55.93 17.62
N LEU A 5 -34.35 -55.59 16.36
CA LEU A 5 -33.38 -54.78 15.58
C LEU A 5 -33.65 -53.30 15.89
N ARG A 6 -32.76 -52.62 16.62
CA ARG A 6 -32.86 -51.17 16.86
C ARG A 6 -32.23 -50.45 15.69
N LEU A 7 -33.07 -49.74 14.95
CA LEU A 7 -32.65 -48.80 13.88
C LEU A 7 -32.19 -47.50 14.55
N ILE A 8 -30.89 -47.19 14.47
CA ILE A 8 -30.35 -45.90 14.90
C ILE A 8 -30.47 -44.95 13.73
N LEU A 9 -31.37 -43.97 13.81
CA LEU A 9 -31.55 -42.90 12.84
C LEU A 9 -30.54 -41.77 13.16
N THR A 10 -29.45 -41.68 12.42
CA THR A 10 -28.48 -40.59 12.54
C THR A 10 -29.01 -39.37 11.79
N ILE A 11 -29.48 -38.38 12.53
CA ILE A 11 -29.90 -37.09 11.97
C ILE A 11 -28.60 -36.28 11.69
N MET A 12 -28.18 -36.20 10.44
CA MET A 12 -27.20 -35.24 10.00
C MET A 12 -27.83 -33.85 9.96
N ALA A 13 -27.50 -33.01 10.91
CA ALA A 13 -27.84 -31.59 10.84
C ALA A 13 -26.94 -30.92 9.78
N ALA A 14 -27.54 -30.50 8.68
CA ALA A 14 -26.88 -29.67 7.69
C ALA A 14 -26.66 -28.27 8.29
N ILE A 15 -25.39 -27.92 8.51
CA ILE A 15 -24.98 -26.54 8.87
C ILE A 15 -25.10 -25.72 7.58
N PRO A 16 -25.93 -24.64 7.54
CA PRO A 16 -25.94 -23.78 6.39
C PRO A 16 -24.60 -23.05 6.32
N ALA A 17 -23.83 -23.26 5.26
CA ALA A 17 -22.67 -22.46 4.92
C ALA A 17 -23.20 -21.06 4.56
N GLY A 18 -23.22 -20.17 5.55
CA GLY A 18 -23.47 -18.75 5.32
C GLY A 18 -22.31 -18.16 4.52
N SER A 19 -22.44 -18.10 3.21
CA SER A 19 -21.61 -17.24 2.37
C SER A 19 -21.97 -15.80 2.72
N GLY A 20 -21.27 -15.22 3.70
CA GLY A 20 -21.34 -13.79 3.97
C GLY A 20 -20.84 -13.08 2.71
N ALA A 21 -21.74 -12.58 1.89
CA ALA A 21 -21.42 -11.67 0.82
C ALA A 21 -20.71 -10.45 1.47
N GLN A 22 -19.40 -10.33 1.25
CA GLN A 22 -18.67 -9.15 1.68
C GLN A 22 -19.27 -7.96 0.95
N THR A 23 -19.79 -7.01 1.70
CA THR A 23 -20.23 -5.73 1.14
C THR A 23 -19.05 -5.14 0.38
N PRO A 24 -19.21 -4.76 -0.89
CA PRO A 24 -18.12 -4.12 -1.63
C PRO A 24 -17.66 -2.88 -0.86
N PRO A 25 -16.35 -2.59 -0.85
CA PRO A 25 -15.85 -1.40 -0.18
C PRO A 25 -16.55 -0.16 -0.74
N PRO A 26 -16.78 0.87 0.09
CA PRO A 26 -17.42 2.10 -0.35
C PRO A 26 -16.62 2.71 -1.50
N ALA A 27 -17.31 3.26 -2.48
CA ALA A 27 -16.67 3.96 -3.59
C ALA A 27 -15.84 5.14 -3.05
N ILE A 28 -14.63 5.29 -3.57
CA ILE A 28 -13.77 6.42 -3.22
C ILE A 28 -14.25 7.64 -4.00
N GLU A 29 -14.58 8.71 -3.28
CA GLU A 29 -14.87 10.00 -3.91
C GLU A 29 -13.56 10.76 -4.18
N GLY A 30 -13.39 11.24 -5.42
CA GLY A 30 -12.21 11.98 -5.85
C GLY A 30 -11.00 11.10 -6.20
N PRO A 31 -9.77 11.63 -6.05
CA PRO A 31 -8.56 10.93 -6.48
C PRO A 31 -8.32 9.63 -5.72
N VAL A 32 -7.90 8.61 -6.47
CA VAL A 32 -7.54 7.29 -5.97
C VAL A 32 -6.03 7.15 -5.94
N TYR A 33 -5.51 6.74 -4.80
CA TYR A 33 -4.08 6.48 -4.56
C TYR A 33 -3.85 4.97 -4.58
N VAL A 34 -2.92 4.52 -5.39
CA VAL A 34 -2.64 3.09 -5.53
C VAL A 34 -1.17 2.83 -5.26
N ALA A 35 -0.89 1.94 -4.33
CA ALA A 35 0.43 1.36 -4.12
C ALA A 35 0.40 -0.10 -4.58
N THR A 36 1.12 -0.42 -5.66
CA THR A 36 1.26 -1.78 -6.18
C THR A 36 2.64 -2.30 -5.83
N TYR A 37 2.71 -3.35 -5.01
CA TYR A 37 3.97 -4.04 -4.69
C TYR A 37 4.20 -5.17 -5.65
N VAL A 38 5.42 -5.23 -6.18
CA VAL A 38 5.86 -6.23 -7.17
C VAL A 38 7.14 -6.88 -6.68
N GLU A 39 7.14 -8.19 -6.59
CA GLU A 39 8.34 -8.98 -6.31
C GLU A 39 8.59 -9.94 -7.47
N VAL A 40 9.79 -9.87 -8.03
CA VAL A 40 10.25 -10.80 -9.07
C VAL A 40 11.30 -11.74 -8.49
N VAL A 41 11.57 -12.85 -9.17
CA VAL A 41 12.70 -13.72 -8.77
C VAL A 41 14.01 -12.93 -8.83
N PRO A 42 14.93 -13.09 -7.87
CA PRO A 42 16.14 -12.28 -7.78
C PRO A 42 16.99 -12.25 -9.06
N THR A 43 17.01 -13.34 -9.81
CA THR A 43 17.75 -13.46 -11.08
C THR A 43 17.13 -12.65 -12.23
N ALA A 44 15.89 -12.19 -12.09
CA ALA A 44 15.17 -11.39 -13.09
C ALA A 44 14.96 -9.92 -12.63
N ALA A 45 15.73 -9.44 -11.66
CA ALA A 45 15.57 -8.08 -11.13
C ALA A 45 15.68 -7.00 -12.21
N ASP A 46 16.66 -7.10 -13.10
CA ASP A 46 16.88 -6.13 -14.19
C ASP A 46 15.77 -6.20 -15.25
N GLU A 47 15.32 -7.41 -15.60
CA GLU A 47 14.21 -7.63 -16.52
C GLU A 47 12.91 -7.05 -15.92
N GLY A 48 12.65 -7.33 -14.65
CA GLY A 48 11.52 -6.78 -13.90
C GLY A 48 11.53 -5.25 -13.88
N ALA A 49 12.70 -4.65 -13.63
CA ALA A 49 12.88 -3.20 -13.67
C ALA A 49 12.56 -2.62 -15.06
N ALA A 50 13.05 -3.25 -16.13
CA ALA A 50 12.81 -2.81 -17.50
C ALA A 50 11.31 -2.91 -17.88
N LEU A 51 10.64 -3.98 -17.53
CA LEU A 51 9.20 -4.17 -17.77
C LEU A 51 8.35 -3.18 -16.96
N LEU A 52 8.72 -2.92 -15.71
CA LEU A 52 8.01 -1.97 -14.85
C LEU A 52 8.20 -0.52 -15.32
N LYS A 53 9.37 -0.16 -15.88
CA LYS A 53 9.57 1.14 -16.54
C LYS A 53 8.63 1.30 -17.74
N GLN A 54 8.52 0.27 -18.59
CA GLN A 54 7.57 0.28 -19.71
C GLN A 54 6.12 0.42 -19.23
N TYR A 55 5.76 -0.30 -18.16
CA TYR A 55 4.44 -0.19 -17.54
C TYR A 55 4.17 1.23 -17.04
N ARG A 56 5.10 1.84 -16.28
CA ARG A 56 5.00 3.22 -15.82
C ARG A 56 4.81 4.19 -16.96
N ASP A 57 5.64 4.10 -18.00
CA ASP A 57 5.65 5.07 -19.11
C ASP A 57 4.42 4.94 -20.00
N ALA A 58 3.87 3.74 -20.14
CA ALA A 58 2.60 3.52 -20.82
C ALA A 58 1.44 4.09 -19.97
N SER A 59 1.41 3.79 -18.69
CA SER A 59 0.34 4.19 -17.76
C SER A 59 0.24 5.70 -17.55
N ARG A 60 1.37 6.42 -17.67
CA ARG A 60 1.39 7.89 -17.62
C ARG A 60 0.58 8.54 -18.75
N LYS A 61 0.33 7.81 -19.82
CA LYS A 61 -0.43 8.29 -21.00
C LYS A 61 -1.91 7.98 -20.91
N ASP A 62 -2.32 7.19 -19.94
CA ASP A 62 -3.72 6.79 -19.80
C ASP A 62 -4.56 7.95 -19.25
N ALA A 63 -5.78 8.04 -19.77
CA ALA A 63 -6.72 9.05 -19.32
C ALA A 63 -7.00 8.93 -17.82
N GLY A 64 -6.94 10.06 -17.12
CA GLY A 64 -7.16 10.13 -15.68
C GLY A 64 -5.93 9.78 -14.83
N ASN A 65 -4.78 9.40 -15.41
CA ASN A 65 -3.55 9.30 -14.65
C ASN A 65 -3.04 10.69 -14.26
N GLN A 66 -2.80 10.90 -12.98
CA GLN A 66 -2.27 12.17 -12.44
C GLN A 66 -0.81 12.03 -11.98
N ARG A 67 -0.42 10.83 -11.56
CA ARG A 67 0.95 10.51 -11.13
C ARG A 67 1.20 9.02 -11.30
N MET A 68 2.38 8.67 -11.79
CA MET A 68 2.85 7.28 -11.86
C MET A 68 4.35 7.28 -11.60
N GLU A 69 4.76 6.69 -10.51
CA GLU A 69 6.12 6.62 -10.03
C GLU A 69 6.53 5.15 -9.83
N LEU A 70 7.77 4.83 -10.13
CA LEU A 70 8.36 3.52 -9.92
C LEU A 70 9.54 3.65 -8.97
N VAL A 71 9.57 2.82 -7.95
CA VAL A 71 10.63 2.79 -6.95
C VAL A 71 11.09 1.36 -6.70
N GLN A 72 12.37 1.18 -6.33
CA GLN A 72 13.00 -0.09 -6.03
C GLN A 72 13.46 -0.13 -4.57
N GLU A 73 13.17 -1.21 -3.86
CA GLU A 73 13.52 -1.35 -2.44
C GLU A 73 15.04 -1.39 -2.25
N LEU A 74 15.55 -0.56 -1.34
CA LEU A 74 16.96 -0.53 -0.99
C LEU A 74 17.37 -1.83 -0.32
N GLY A 75 18.46 -2.43 -0.82
CA GLY A 75 18.95 -3.72 -0.33
C GLY A 75 18.19 -4.95 -0.85
N ARG A 76 17.11 -4.77 -1.61
CA ARG A 76 16.30 -5.85 -2.21
C ARG A 76 15.93 -5.52 -3.66
N PRO A 77 16.87 -5.65 -4.60
CA PRO A 77 16.69 -5.17 -5.98
C PRO A 77 15.60 -5.89 -6.78
N SER A 78 15.09 -7.03 -6.30
CA SER A 78 13.95 -7.74 -6.89
C SER A 78 12.59 -7.24 -6.42
N ARG A 79 12.56 -6.25 -5.51
CA ARG A 79 11.32 -5.68 -4.97
C ARG A 79 11.11 -4.25 -5.42
N PHE A 80 9.91 -4.00 -5.91
CA PHE A 80 9.50 -2.73 -6.47
C PHE A 80 8.18 -2.27 -5.88
N ALA A 81 7.94 -0.96 -5.93
CA ALA A 81 6.61 -0.42 -5.75
C ALA A 81 6.28 0.57 -6.88
N VAL A 82 5.05 0.50 -7.36
CA VAL A 82 4.48 1.49 -8.27
C VAL A 82 3.49 2.32 -7.47
N LEU A 83 3.72 3.64 -7.45
CA LEU A 83 2.88 4.60 -6.75
C LEU A 83 2.11 5.40 -7.80
N ALA A 84 0.80 5.30 -7.79
CA ALA A 84 -0.06 5.95 -8.76
C ALA A 84 -1.12 6.82 -8.11
N ILE A 85 -1.47 7.93 -8.77
CA ILE A 85 -2.69 8.70 -8.49
C ILE A 85 -3.53 8.71 -9.75
N TRP A 86 -4.78 8.36 -9.58
CA TRP A 86 -5.80 8.40 -10.62
C TRP A 86 -6.86 9.44 -10.27
N GLN A 87 -7.45 10.05 -11.27
CA GLN A 87 -8.49 11.06 -11.11
C GLN A 87 -9.68 10.55 -10.28
N ASP A 88 -10.03 9.28 -10.50
CA ASP A 88 -11.13 8.59 -9.81
C ASP A 88 -10.95 7.06 -9.93
N GLN A 89 -11.82 6.32 -9.28
CA GLN A 89 -11.81 4.87 -9.29
C GLN A 89 -12.06 4.28 -10.68
N LYS A 90 -12.91 4.91 -11.49
CA LYS A 90 -13.20 4.46 -12.85
C LYS A 90 -11.98 4.55 -13.74
N ALA A 91 -11.20 5.64 -13.66
CA ALA A 91 -9.95 5.79 -14.39
C ALA A 91 -8.95 4.70 -14.00
N PHE A 92 -8.84 4.38 -12.71
CA PHE A 92 -8.00 3.29 -12.23
C PHE A 92 -8.47 1.92 -12.76
N GLU A 93 -9.76 1.63 -12.72
CA GLU A 93 -10.31 0.34 -13.17
C GLU A 93 -10.14 0.13 -14.69
N LEU A 94 -10.29 1.20 -15.47
CA LEU A 94 -10.07 1.19 -16.92
C LEU A 94 -8.60 1.03 -17.31
N HIS A 95 -7.71 1.52 -16.46
CA HIS A 95 -6.25 1.46 -16.65
C HIS A 95 -5.69 0.05 -16.67
N ALA A 96 -6.35 -0.97 -16.18
CA ALA A 96 -5.81 -2.31 -16.02
C ALA A 96 -4.97 -2.75 -17.24
N ASN A 97 -3.70 -2.30 -17.27
CA ASN A 97 -2.73 -2.59 -18.35
C ASN A 97 -2.31 -4.05 -18.26
N LYS A 98 -3.29 -4.92 -18.52
CA LYS A 98 -3.22 -6.39 -18.39
C LYS A 98 -2.04 -6.95 -19.16
N ALA A 99 -1.76 -6.41 -20.35
CA ALA A 99 -0.72 -6.95 -21.22
C ALA A 99 0.70 -6.84 -20.61
N LEU A 100 1.01 -5.76 -19.91
CA LEU A 100 2.32 -5.61 -19.26
C LEU A 100 2.41 -6.43 -17.96
N ARG A 101 1.31 -6.56 -17.22
CA ARG A 101 1.25 -7.46 -16.06
C ARG A 101 1.43 -8.92 -16.48
N GLU A 102 0.85 -9.33 -17.62
CA GLU A 102 1.05 -10.68 -18.15
C GLU A 102 2.53 -10.97 -18.47
N LYS A 103 3.28 -9.97 -18.97
CA LYS A 103 4.72 -10.13 -19.23
C LYS A 103 5.55 -10.33 -17.96
N LEU A 104 5.08 -9.83 -16.82
CA LEU A 104 5.77 -10.00 -15.53
C LEU A 104 5.48 -11.37 -14.89
N LYS A 105 4.38 -12.03 -15.23
CA LYS A 105 3.99 -13.32 -14.63
C LYS A 105 5.08 -14.39 -14.62
N PRO A 106 5.84 -14.62 -15.71
CA PRO A 106 6.85 -15.67 -15.73
C PRO A 106 8.00 -15.45 -14.75
N ILE A 107 8.23 -14.19 -14.34
CA ILE A 107 9.33 -13.81 -13.45
C ILE A 107 8.86 -13.39 -12.05
N GLN A 108 7.56 -13.43 -11.77
CA GLN A 108 7.02 -13.10 -10.45
C GLN A 108 7.47 -14.11 -9.38
N ALA A 109 7.90 -13.59 -8.24
CA ALA A 109 8.12 -14.37 -7.02
C ALA A 109 6.87 -14.40 -6.12
N ALA A 110 5.99 -13.39 -6.25
CA ALA A 110 4.73 -13.29 -5.52
C ALA A 110 3.65 -12.61 -6.38
N PRO A 111 2.35 -12.85 -6.14
CA PRO A 111 1.28 -12.09 -6.77
C PRO A 111 1.42 -10.58 -6.56
N PHE A 112 0.91 -9.78 -7.50
CA PHE A 112 0.81 -8.33 -7.28
C PHE A 112 -0.04 -8.02 -6.05
N ASP A 113 0.46 -7.13 -5.19
CA ASP A 113 -0.30 -6.59 -4.06
C ASP A 113 -0.74 -5.16 -4.40
N ASP A 114 -1.95 -5.03 -4.90
CA ASP A 114 -2.56 -3.73 -5.23
C ASP A 114 -3.33 -3.21 -4.01
N ARG A 115 -2.86 -2.12 -3.44
CA ARG A 115 -3.51 -1.44 -2.32
C ARG A 115 -4.10 -0.13 -2.80
N VAL A 116 -5.42 -0.07 -2.76
CA VAL A 116 -6.21 1.09 -3.18
C VAL A 116 -6.58 1.92 -1.96
N HIS A 117 -6.36 3.24 -2.04
CA HIS A 117 -6.52 4.14 -0.92
C HIS A 117 -7.28 5.41 -1.30
N SER A 118 -7.92 6.04 -0.32
CA SER A 118 -8.28 7.44 -0.31
C SER A 118 -7.19 8.28 0.36
N GLY A 119 -7.06 9.56 -0.03
CA GLY A 119 -6.13 10.48 0.62
C GLY A 119 -6.69 11.01 1.93
N LEU A 120 -5.92 10.95 3.03
CA LEU A 120 -6.25 11.57 4.32
C LEU A 120 -5.51 12.89 4.54
N ALA A 121 -4.20 12.87 4.31
CA ALA A 121 -3.36 14.03 4.38
C ALA A 121 -2.38 13.97 3.20
N VAL A 122 -2.81 14.50 2.07
CA VAL A 122 -2.06 14.46 0.82
C VAL A 122 -1.57 15.85 0.47
N ALA A 123 -0.31 15.92 0.01
CA ALA A 123 0.28 17.16 -0.47
C ALA A 123 0.32 17.16 -1.98
N ALA A 124 0.31 18.36 -2.57
CA ALA A 124 0.51 18.48 -4.00
C ALA A 124 1.99 18.29 -4.38
N LYS A 125 2.30 17.37 -5.31
CA LYS A 125 3.09 17.60 -6.52
C LYS A 125 4.60 17.83 -6.46
N ASP A 126 5.37 17.04 -5.74
CA ASP A 126 6.79 16.98 -6.10
C ASP A 126 7.09 15.72 -6.91
N ALA A 127 7.77 15.90 -8.04
CA ALA A 127 8.29 14.78 -8.83
C ALA A 127 9.44 14.10 -8.09
N LEU A 128 9.52 12.78 -8.18
CA LEU A 128 10.66 12.03 -7.69
C LEU A 128 11.95 12.56 -8.30
N ARG A 129 12.97 12.77 -7.46
CA ARG A 129 14.34 13.09 -7.89
C ARG A 129 15.22 11.89 -7.64
N ARG A 130 16.23 11.68 -8.48
CA ARG A 130 17.14 10.51 -8.38
C ARG A 130 17.80 10.33 -7.01
N SER A 131 18.14 11.43 -6.33
CA SER A 131 18.80 11.41 -5.01
C SER A 131 17.82 11.20 -3.85
N ALA A 132 16.53 11.20 -4.13
CA ALA A 132 15.52 11.12 -3.09
C ALA A 132 15.47 9.73 -2.46
N VAL A 133 15.17 9.70 -1.16
CA VAL A 133 14.77 8.49 -0.45
C VAL A 133 13.26 8.48 -0.34
N VAL A 134 12.65 7.43 -0.84
CA VAL A 134 11.22 7.17 -0.71
C VAL A 134 11.01 6.19 0.43
N VAL A 135 10.08 6.50 1.33
CA VAL A 135 9.74 5.61 2.44
C VAL A 135 8.27 5.24 2.33
N LEU A 136 8.00 3.96 2.39
CA LEU A 136 6.65 3.42 2.46
C LEU A 136 6.47 2.75 3.81
N THR A 137 5.55 3.28 4.60
CA THR A 137 5.26 2.77 5.94
C THR A 137 3.81 2.28 5.99
N HIS A 138 3.63 1.05 6.47
CA HIS A 138 2.30 0.50 6.74
C HIS A 138 1.98 0.61 8.21
N VAL A 139 0.82 1.19 8.51
CA VAL A 139 0.30 1.34 9.85
C VAL A 139 -1.04 0.62 9.93
N ASP A 140 -1.06 -0.49 10.66
CA ASP A 140 -2.24 -1.33 10.83
C ASP A 140 -2.65 -1.32 12.30
N VAL A 141 -3.89 -0.97 12.58
CA VAL A 141 -4.43 -0.94 13.94
C VAL A 141 -5.75 -1.72 14.02
N PRO A 142 -6.12 -2.26 15.17
CA PRO A 142 -7.47 -2.77 15.39
C PRO A 142 -8.53 -1.68 15.14
N PRO A 143 -9.73 -2.04 14.64
CA PRO A 143 -10.78 -1.07 14.26
C PRO A 143 -11.12 0.00 15.31
N PRO A 144 -11.13 -0.28 16.63
CA PRO A 144 -11.44 0.75 17.65
C PRO A 144 -10.43 1.91 17.71
N PHE A 145 -9.19 1.68 17.23
CA PHE A 145 -8.12 2.71 17.25
C PHE A 145 -8.01 3.50 15.95
N LYS A 146 -8.86 3.22 14.96
CA LYS A 146 -8.82 3.86 13.65
C LYS A 146 -8.79 5.39 13.73
N ASP A 147 -9.76 5.99 14.40
CA ASP A 147 -9.91 7.46 14.41
C ASP A 147 -8.80 8.15 15.22
N THR A 148 -8.34 7.53 16.30
CA THR A 148 -7.16 7.99 17.04
C THR A 148 -5.93 7.96 16.14
N THR A 149 -5.74 6.89 15.38
CA THR A 149 -4.60 6.73 14.48
C THR A 149 -4.65 7.75 13.33
N ILE A 150 -5.83 8.03 12.77
CA ILE A 150 -6.00 9.10 11.77
C ILE A 150 -5.48 10.43 12.32
N SER A 151 -5.90 10.81 13.54
CA SER A 151 -5.48 12.05 14.17
C SER A 151 -3.97 12.10 14.42
N LEU A 152 -3.36 10.99 14.85
CA LEU A 152 -1.91 10.90 15.05
C LEU A 152 -1.14 11.02 13.73
N LEU A 153 -1.59 10.36 12.68
CA LEU A 153 -0.97 10.41 11.35
C LEU A 153 -1.07 11.81 10.72
N GLN A 154 -2.19 12.50 10.90
CA GLN A 154 -2.36 13.89 10.45
C GLN A 154 -1.38 14.82 11.16
N GLN A 155 -1.26 14.72 12.49
CA GLN A 155 -0.30 15.50 13.29
C GLN A 155 1.15 15.22 12.86
N LEU A 156 1.50 13.93 12.65
CA LEU A 156 2.81 13.55 12.16
C LEU A 156 3.09 14.19 10.79
N SER A 157 2.12 14.09 9.86
CA SER A 157 2.23 14.67 8.51
C SER A 157 2.47 16.18 8.55
N GLU A 158 1.72 16.91 9.38
CA GLU A 158 1.88 18.37 9.51
C GLU A 158 3.25 18.76 10.06
N ALA A 159 3.77 18.00 11.03
CA ALA A 159 5.09 18.25 11.61
C ALA A 159 6.21 17.91 10.62
N SER A 160 6.12 16.73 9.98
CA SER A 160 7.14 16.22 9.06
C SER A 160 7.29 17.08 7.80
N ARG A 161 6.20 17.66 7.30
CA ARG A 161 6.25 18.58 6.14
C ARG A 161 7.04 19.85 6.41
N LYS A 162 7.29 20.21 7.67
CA LYS A 162 8.08 21.37 8.08
C LYS A 162 9.57 21.06 8.25
N GLU A 163 9.93 19.79 8.18
CA GLU A 163 11.33 19.37 8.34
C GLU A 163 12.17 19.71 7.12
N ALA A 164 13.42 20.08 7.37
CA ALA A 164 14.40 20.31 6.32
C ALA A 164 14.63 19.03 5.52
N GLY A 165 14.51 19.12 4.19
CA GLY A 165 14.67 17.99 3.28
C GLY A 165 13.42 17.13 3.08
N ASN A 166 12.31 17.39 3.79
CA ASN A 166 11.03 16.81 3.41
C ASN A 166 10.57 17.39 2.07
N GLN A 167 10.26 16.52 1.11
CA GLN A 167 9.71 16.90 -0.19
C GLN A 167 8.25 16.50 -0.32
N ARG A 168 7.83 15.43 0.42
CA ARG A 168 6.47 14.94 0.43
C ARG A 168 6.23 14.08 1.67
N PHE A 169 5.08 14.24 2.27
CA PHE A 169 4.59 13.38 3.33
C PHE A 169 3.09 13.18 3.13
N GLU A 170 2.69 12.03 2.67
CA GLU A 170 1.30 11.69 2.35
C GLU A 170 0.80 10.58 3.26
N VAL A 171 -0.41 10.73 3.76
CA VAL A 171 -1.12 9.70 4.53
C VAL A 171 -2.33 9.26 3.72
N GLN A 172 -2.42 7.97 3.48
CA GLN A 172 -3.44 7.33 2.67
C GLN A 172 -4.14 6.25 3.48
N GLN A 173 -5.47 6.16 3.39
CA GLN A 173 -6.29 5.16 4.08
C GLN A 173 -6.73 4.08 3.09
N GLN A 174 -6.51 2.81 3.42
CA GLN A 174 -6.86 1.71 2.55
C GLN A 174 -8.39 1.55 2.45
N ALA A 175 -8.92 1.54 1.23
CA ALA A 175 -10.36 1.49 0.99
C ALA A 175 -11.01 0.20 1.47
N SER A 176 -10.35 -0.94 1.27
CA SER A 176 -10.86 -2.26 1.69
C SER A 176 -10.70 -2.54 3.18
N ARG A 177 -9.80 -1.81 3.87
CA ARG A 177 -9.50 -1.94 5.31
C ARG A 177 -9.30 -0.56 5.92
N PRO A 178 -10.35 0.13 6.36
CA PRO A 178 -10.24 1.52 6.82
C PRO A 178 -9.38 1.76 8.07
N ASN A 179 -8.98 0.71 8.75
CA ASN A 179 -8.03 0.72 9.87
C ASN A 179 -6.57 0.42 9.46
N HIS A 180 -6.30 0.37 8.15
CA HIS A 180 -4.97 0.22 7.57
C HIS A 180 -4.60 1.48 6.81
N PHE A 181 -3.36 1.93 6.99
CA PHE A 181 -2.87 3.16 6.38
C PHE A 181 -1.53 2.91 5.68
N THR A 182 -1.28 3.68 4.64
CA THR A 182 0.03 3.76 3.99
C THR A 182 0.53 5.19 4.08
N VAL A 183 1.72 5.38 4.65
CA VAL A 183 2.42 6.66 4.64
C VAL A 183 3.45 6.61 3.51
N VAL A 184 3.44 7.63 2.65
CA VAL A 184 4.38 7.80 1.55
C VAL A 184 5.20 9.04 1.82
N GLU A 185 6.50 8.85 2.05
CA GLU A 185 7.42 9.93 2.35
C GLU A 185 8.44 10.08 1.25
N LEU A 186 8.82 11.32 0.96
CA LEU A 186 9.89 11.66 0.03
C LEU A 186 10.84 12.62 0.72
N TRP A 187 12.08 12.18 0.87
CA TRP A 187 13.16 12.93 1.49
C TRP A 187 14.24 13.27 0.46
N ALA A 188 14.84 14.42 0.58
CA ALA A 188 15.90 14.89 -0.33
C ALA A 188 17.09 13.93 -0.43
N ASP A 189 17.41 13.31 0.69
CA ASP A 189 18.47 12.31 0.84
C ASP A 189 18.31 11.48 2.13
N LYS A 190 19.22 10.52 2.32
CA LYS A 190 19.24 9.65 3.50
C LYS A 190 19.45 10.42 4.81
N LYS A 191 20.22 11.52 4.78
CA LYS A 191 20.50 12.33 5.98
C LYS A 191 19.25 13.03 6.47
N ALA A 192 18.42 13.56 5.57
CA ALA A 192 17.14 14.18 5.90
C ALA A 192 16.18 13.15 6.51
N TYR A 193 16.10 11.96 5.92
CA TYR A 193 15.32 10.86 6.49
C TYR A 193 15.82 10.44 7.89
N ASP A 194 17.13 10.29 8.09
CA ASP A 194 17.69 9.93 9.39
C ASP A 194 17.39 10.97 10.47
N ALA A 195 17.39 12.26 10.10
CA ALA A 195 16.99 13.34 10.99
C ALA A 195 15.51 13.23 11.37
N HIS A 196 14.62 12.91 10.40
CA HIS A 196 13.21 12.65 10.64
C HIS A 196 12.97 11.50 11.62
N VAL A 197 13.66 10.38 11.44
CA VAL A 197 13.56 9.21 12.34
C VAL A 197 13.87 9.60 13.79
N MET A 198 14.81 10.54 14.00
CA MET A 198 15.24 11.03 15.33
C MET A 198 14.44 12.23 15.81
N ALA A 199 13.54 12.78 15.01
CA ALA A 199 12.73 13.94 15.40
C ALA A 199 11.78 13.62 16.57
N GLY A 200 11.57 14.62 17.44
CA GLY A 200 10.74 14.44 18.63
C GLY A 200 9.31 14.00 18.32
N HIS A 201 8.68 14.59 17.28
CA HIS A 201 7.32 14.25 16.86
C HIS A 201 7.22 12.84 16.27
N THR A 202 8.25 12.35 15.56
CA THR A 202 8.30 10.99 15.04
C THR A 202 8.38 9.97 16.17
N ARG A 203 9.23 10.21 17.16
CA ARG A 203 9.32 9.35 18.35
C ARG A 203 8.02 9.34 19.14
N GLN A 204 7.42 10.52 19.39
CA GLN A 204 6.13 10.61 20.07
C GLN A 204 5.01 9.87 19.32
N PHE A 205 5.00 9.94 17.99
CA PHE A 205 4.06 9.18 17.19
C PHE A 205 4.24 7.68 17.40
N ARG A 206 5.47 7.17 17.29
CA ARG A 206 5.79 5.74 17.50
C ARG A 206 5.43 5.26 18.91
N ASP A 207 5.72 6.06 19.93
CA ASP A 207 5.37 5.76 21.33
C ASP A 207 3.86 5.65 21.53
N LYS A 208 3.09 6.56 20.92
CA LYS A 208 1.62 6.54 20.99
C LYS A 208 0.99 5.44 20.15
N LEU A 209 1.58 5.11 19.00
CA LEU A 209 1.09 4.07 18.11
C LEU A 209 1.33 2.67 18.69
N GLY A 210 2.48 2.44 19.32
CA GLY A 210 2.91 1.12 19.77
C GLY A 210 1.85 0.31 20.51
N PRO A 211 1.17 0.85 21.55
CA PRO A 211 0.12 0.15 22.28
C PRO A 211 -1.14 -0.18 21.47
N MET A 212 -1.33 0.50 20.32
CA MET A 212 -2.49 0.35 19.44
C MET A 212 -2.16 -0.44 18.17
N SER A 213 -0.90 -0.84 17.97
CA SER A 213 -0.47 -1.50 16.74
C SER A 213 -1.09 -2.89 16.62
N GLY A 214 -1.69 -3.18 15.46
CA GLY A 214 -2.25 -4.49 15.11
C GLY A 214 -1.25 -5.40 14.39
N ALA A 215 -0.12 -4.83 13.94
CA ALA A 215 0.96 -5.53 13.26
C ALA A 215 2.30 -4.90 13.61
N LEU A 216 3.39 -5.54 13.20
CA LEU A 216 4.72 -4.94 13.29
C LEU A 216 4.78 -3.67 12.42
N TYR A 217 5.50 -2.67 12.90
CA TYR A 217 5.75 -1.46 12.14
C TYR A 217 6.59 -1.78 10.91
N ASP A 218 5.97 -1.71 9.72
CA ASP A 218 6.59 -2.08 8.44
C ASP A 218 6.97 -0.81 7.68
N GLU A 219 8.22 -0.42 7.80
CA GLU A 219 8.81 0.75 7.16
C GLU A 219 9.90 0.30 6.19
N ARG A 220 9.75 0.62 4.91
CA ARG A 220 10.64 0.19 3.83
C ARG A 220 11.17 1.39 3.07
N LEU A 221 12.46 1.34 2.76
CA LEU A 221 13.16 2.39 2.04
C LEU A 221 13.34 2.00 0.58
N TYR A 222 13.10 2.95 -0.30
CA TYR A 222 13.20 2.79 -1.75
C TYR A 222 14.02 3.91 -2.37
N GLN A 223 14.56 3.63 -3.54
CA GLN A 223 15.13 4.61 -4.44
C GLN A 223 14.25 4.78 -5.67
N PRO A 224 14.16 5.98 -6.26
CA PRO A 224 13.49 6.19 -7.54
C PRO A 224 14.12 5.35 -8.63
N LEU A 225 13.29 4.76 -9.48
CA LEU A 225 13.72 4.02 -10.66
C LEU A 225 13.22 4.75 -11.92
N GLU A 226 14.10 5.56 -12.51
CA GLU A 226 13.80 6.32 -13.74
C GLU A 226 13.90 5.48 -15.01
#